data_bed2b63e9966f74dc565fe02f31917f4
#
_entry.id   bed2b63e9966f74dc565fe02f31917f4
#
_cell.length_a   1.000
_cell.length_b   1.000
_cell.length_c   1.000
_cell.angle_alpha   90.00
_cell.angle_beta   90.00
_cell.angle_gamma   90.00
#
_symmetry.space_group_name_H-M   'P 1'
#
loop_
_entity.id
_entity.type
_entity.pdbx_description
1 polymer ?
#
loop_
_entity_poly.entity_id
_entity_poly.type
_entity_poly.pdbx_seq_one_letter_code
_entity_poly.pdbx_strand_id
1 'polypeptide(L)'
;MMEKQYETVIGLEVHVELASATKIFCGCSTKFGGAPNTHTCLVCTGMPGSLPVLNRQVVEYALALGLAANCGINQHCRFDRKNYFYPDNPQNYQISQLYVPICHDGWLMVDTSVGPKK
;
A
#
# COMPACT_ATOMS: atom_id res chain seq x y z
N MET A 1 13.16 -42.44 13.04
CA MET A 1 12.44 -41.43 12.24
C MET A 1 12.62 -40.13 12.98
N MET A 2 13.19 -39.07 12.35
CA MET A 2 13.21 -37.74 12.98
C MET A 2 11.76 -37.22 12.99
N GLU A 3 11.28 -36.87 14.16
CA GLU A 3 9.99 -36.16 14.30
C GLU A 3 10.12 -34.80 13.62
N LYS A 4 9.23 -34.50 12.65
CA LYS A 4 9.20 -33.20 12.00
C LYS A 4 8.72 -32.17 13.02
N GLN A 5 9.58 -31.25 13.41
CA GLN A 5 9.18 -30.07 14.17
C GLN A 5 8.56 -29.04 13.21
N TYR A 6 7.37 -28.56 13.54
CA TYR A 6 6.68 -27.49 12.81
C TYR A 6 6.72 -26.22 13.66
N GLU A 7 7.05 -25.11 13.00
CA GLU A 7 6.95 -23.76 13.56
C GLU A 7 5.75 -23.06 12.94
N THR A 8 4.90 -22.48 13.78
CA THR A 8 3.75 -21.69 13.29
C THR A 8 4.22 -20.28 12.95
N VAL A 9 4.06 -19.89 11.68
CA VAL A 9 4.33 -18.52 11.20
C VAL A 9 3.03 -17.90 10.74
N ILE A 10 2.70 -16.71 11.27
CA ILE A 10 1.49 -15.96 10.94
C ILE A 10 1.90 -14.62 10.37
N GLY A 11 1.42 -14.31 9.16
CA GLY A 11 1.55 -13.00 8.52
C GLY A 11 0.19 -12.29 8.51
N LEU A 12 0.19 -10.99 8.71
CA LEU A 12 -0.99 -10.14 8.60
C LEU A 12 -0.76 -9.09 7.50
N GLU A 13 -1.80 -8.83 6.73
CA GLU A 13 -1.84 -7.76 5.73
C GLU A 13 -3.03 -6.85 6.04
N VAL A 14 -2.79 -5.55 6.11
CA VAL A 14 -3.82 -4.56 6.44
C VAL A 14 -4.00 -3.60 5.27
N HIS A 15 -5.25 -3.44 4.84
CA HIS A 15 -5.64 -2.50 3.80
C HIS A 15 -6.36 -1.30 4.42
N VAL A 16 -6.04 -0.10 3.93
CA VAL A 16 -6.62 1.16 4.39
C VAL A 16 -7.07 1.98 3.19
N GLU A 17 -8.30 2.46 3.19
CA GLU A 17 -8.77 3.47 2.27
C GLU A 17 -8.44 4.86 2.82
N LEU A 18 -7.65 5.63 2.06
CA LEU A 18 -7.18 6.94 2.49
C LEU A 18 -8.18 8.04 2.17
N ALA A 19 -8.39 8.97 3.10
CA ALA A 19 -9.25 10.14 2.93
C ALA A 19 -8.57 11.24 2.09
N SER A 20 -8.06 10.89 0.92
CA SER A 20 -7.47 11.82 -0.04
C SER A 20 -8.50 12.28 -1.07
N ALA A 21 -8.37 13.52 -1.58
CA ALA A 21 -9.28 14.06 -2.59
C ALA A 21 -9.09 13.43 -3.97
N THR A 22 -7.89 12.88 -4.23
CA THR A 22 -7.55 12.21 -5.48
C THR A 22 -6.96 10.84 -5.23
N LYS A 23 -6.96 9.99 -6.25
CA LYS A 23 -6.30 8.67 -6.22
C LYS A 23 -4.80 8.81 -5.92
N ILE A 24 -4.18 7.72 -5.51
CA ILE A 24 -2.76 7.69 -5.09
C ILE A 24 -1.82 8.10 -6.22
N PHE A 25 -2.08 7.64 -7.44
CA PHE A 25 -1.16 7.77 -8.57
C PHE A 25 -1.70 8.58 -9.75
N CYS A 26 -2.83 9.28 -9.58
CA CYS A 26 -3.37 10.19 -10.59
C CYS A 26 -4.28 11.25 -9.96
N GLY A 27 -4.69 12.24 -10.76
CA GLY A 27 -5.56 13.33 -10.32
C GLY A 27 -7.06 13.02 -10.29
N CYS A 28 -7.49 11.78 -10.56
CA CYS A 28 -8.90 11.44 -10.55
C CYS A 28 -9.50 11.49 -9.16
N SER A 29 -10.74 11.95 -9.06
CA SER A 29 -11.49 12.07 -7.80
C SER A 29 -11.69 10.71 -7.14
N THR A 30 -11.67 10.72 -5.80
CA THR A 30 -12.01 9.56 -4.94
C THR A 30 -13.43 9.66 -4.40
N LYS A 31 -14.23 10.68 -4.80
CA LYS A 31 -15.60 10.85 -4.33
C LYS A 31 -16.46 9.66 -4.70
N PHE A 32 -17.18 9.13 -3.72
CA PHE A 32 -18.15 8.06 -3.93
C PHE A 32 -19.39 8.57 -4.69
N GLY A 33 -20.07 7.70 -5.44
CA GLY A 33 -21.34 7.99 -6.10
C GLY A 33 -21.24 8.71 -7.46
N GLY A 34 -20.05 8.80 -8.05
CA GLY A 34 -19.89 9.27 -9.42
C GLY A 34 -20.53 8.31 -10.44
N ALA A 35 -20.93 8.81 -11.62
CA ALA A 35 -21.40 7.96 -12.70
C ALA A 35 -20.28 6.98 -13.14
N PRO A 36 -20.62 5.80 -13.67
CA PRO A 36 -19.63 4.84 -14.14
C PRO A 36 -18.61 5.45 -15.09
N ASN A 37 -17.33 5.11 -14.92
CA ASN A 37 -16.20 5.53 -15.75
C ASN A 37 -15.95 7.05 -15.84
N THR A 38 -16.47 7.86 -14.91
CA THR A 38 -16.24 9.31 -14.88
C THR A 38 -15.00 9.70 -14.07
N HIS A 39 -14.57 8.85 -13.13
CA HIS A 39 -13.37 9.06 -12.33
C HIS A 39 -12.17 8.24 -12.86
N THR A 40 -11.92 8.36 -14.18
CA THR A 40 -10.85 7.68 -14.87
C THR A 40 -10.02 8.62 -15.74
N CYS A 41 -8.76 8.30 -15.97
CA CYS A 41 -7.88 9.04 -16.88
C CYS A 41 -6.88 8.07 -17.52
N LEU A 42 -6.06 8.58 -18.44
CA LEU A 42 -5.06 7.80 -19.18
C LEU A 42 -4.09 7.07 -18.24
N VAL A 43 -3.79 7.64 -17.06
CA VAL A 43 -2.87 7.02 -16.10
C VAL A 43 -3.52 5.80 -15.44
N CYS A 44 -4.69 5.95 -14.83
CA CYS A 44 -5.31 4.83 -14.10
C CYS A 44 -5.94 3.77 -15.03
N THR A 45 -6.09 4.04 -16.32
CA THR A 45 -6.44 3.05 -17.33
C THR A 45 -5.22 2.40 -18.00
N GLY A 46 -3.99 2.85 -17.66
CA GLY A 46 -2.77 2.24 -18.14
C GLY A 46 -2.49 2.44 -19.63
N MET A 47 -2.89 3.59 -20.18
CA MET A 47 -2.68 3.88 -21.60
C MET A 47 -1.20 4.02 -21.93
N PRO A 48 -0.75 3.61 -23.15
CA PRO A 48 0.64 3.70 -23.55
C PRO A 48 1.22 5.11 -23.39
N GLY A 49 2.41 5.20 -22.80
CA GLY A 49 3.10 6.47 -22.57
C GLY A 49 2.67 7.24 -21.32
N SER A 50 1.60 6.82 -20.64
CA SER A 50 1.20 7.44 -19.36
C SER A 50 2.06 6.93 -18.20
N LEU A 51 2.39 7.83 -17.27
CA LEU A 51 3.15 7.50 -16.06
C LEU A 51 2.39 7.92 -14.80
N PRO A 52 2.44 7.11 -13.74
CA PRO A 52 1.86 7.46 -12.44
C PRO A 52 2.50 8.72 -11.86
N VAL A 53 1.68 9.53 -11.18
CA VAL A 53 2.12 10.70 -10.42
C VAL A 53 1.64 10.55 -8.98
N LEU A 54 2.60 10.48 -8.06
CA LEU A 54 2.33 10.22 -6.65
C LEU A 54 1.64 11.40 -5.98
N ASN A 55 0.55 11.13 -5.27
CA ASN A 55 -0.17 12.11 -4.48
C ASN A 55 0.60 12.42 -3.18
N ARG A 56 0.99 13.67 -3.00
CA ARG A 56 1.74 14.14 -1.82
C ARG A 56 1.00 13.84 -0.50
N GLN A 57 -0.30 14.05 -0.44
CA GLN A 57 -1.10 13.81 0.77
C GLN A 57 -1.04 12.34 1.21
N VAL A 58 -0.96 11.42 0.26
CA VAL A 58 -0.82 9.99 0.55
C VAL A 58 0.54 9.67 1.18
N VAL A 59 1.60 10.33 0.73
CA VAL A 59 2.93 10.22 1.36
C VAL A 59 2.90 10.74 2.79
N GLU A 60 2.25 11.88 3.02
CA GLU A 60 2.10 12.45 4.37
C GLU A 60 1.33 11.50 5.31
N TYR A 61 0.27 10.85 4.81
CA TYR A 61 -0.45 9.83 5.58
C TYR A 61 0.41 8.60 5.88
N ALA A 62 1.19 8.14 4.89
CA ALA A 62 2.11 7.00 5.09
C ALA A 62 3.18 7.33 6.14
N LEU A 63 3.74 8.53 6.12
CA LEU A 63 4.70 8.99 7.13
C LEU A 63 4.07 9.08 8.53
N ALA A 64 2.87 9.64 8.64
CA ALA A 64 2.14 9.73 9.90
C ALA A 64 1.87 8.34 10.50
N LEU A 65 1.42 7.39 9.67
CA LEU A 65 1.22 6.00 10.07
C LEU A 65 2.53 5.34 10.50
N GLY A 66 3.59 5.52 9.72
CA GLY A 66 4.90 4.98 10.03
C GLY A 66 5.45 5.48 11.36
N LEU A 67 5.32 6.77 11.64
CA LEU A 67 5.72 7.34 12.94
C LEU A 67 4.87 6.79 14.09
N ALA A 68 3.56 6.67 13.90
CA ALA A 68 2.66 6.11 14.91
C ALA A 68 2.95 4.62 15.20
N ALA A 69 3.42 3.88 14.21
CA ALA A 69 3.80 2.48 14.32
C ALA A 69 5.29 2.27 14.66
N ASN A 70 6.00 3.31 15.09
CA ASN A 70 7.43 3.24 15.43
C ASN A 70 8.32 2.69 14.30
N CYS A 71 8.00 2.98 13.05
CA CYS A 71 8.77 2.55 11.89
C CYS A 71 10.04 3.39 11.69
N GLY A 72 11.06 2.77 11.10
CA GLY A 72 12.09 3.48 10.38
C GLY A 72 11.53 4.09 9.09
N ILE A 73 11.98 5.31 8.73
CA ILE A 73 11.54 6.01 7.52
C ILE A 73 12.70 6.07 6.53
N ASN A 74 12.48 5.56 5.32
CA ASN A 74 13.45 5.66 4.25
C ASN A 74 13.40 7.05 3.60
N GLN A 75 14.51 7.77 3.60
CA GLN A 75 14.64 9.06 2.91
C GLN A 75 14.65 8.92 1.38
N HIS A 76 15.03 7.73 0.89
CA HIS A 76 14.98 7.35 -0.51
C HIS A 76 14.17 6.07 -0.61
N CYS A 77 13.01 6.12 -1.21
CA CYS A 77 12.16 4.95 -1.44
C CYS A 77 11.90 4.76 -2.93
N ARG A 78 11.46 3.56 -3.29
CA ARG A 78 11.19 3.19 -4.67
C ARG A 78 9.90 2.40 -4.77
N PHE A 79 9.15 2.65 -5.84
CA PHE A 79 7.99 1.85 -6.20
C PHE A 79 8.39 0.74 -7.18
N ASP A 80 7.75 -0.40 -7.01
CA ASP A 80 7.89 -1.59 -7.82
C ASP A 80 6.56 -1.88 -8.54
N ARG A 81 6.59 -2.66 -9.62
CA ARG A 81 5.39 -3.12 -10.30
C ARG A 81 5.19 -4.60 -10.03
N LYS A 82 4.03 -4.94 -9.48
CA LYS A 82 3.56 -6.31 -9.37
C LYS A 82 2.61 -6.59 -10.54
N ASN A 83 3.11 -7.22 -11.57
CA ASN A 83 2.34 -7.47 -12.79
C ASN A 83 1.37 -8.64 -12.59
N TYR A 84 0.11 -8.42 -12.93
CA TYR A 84 -0.91 -9.46 -13.01
C TYR A 84 -1.97 -9.05 -14.05
N PHE A 85 -2.58 -10.03 -14.70
CA PHE A 85 -3.55 -9.81 -15.75
C PHE A 85 -4.93 -10.23 -15.28
N TYR A 86 -5.87 -9.28 -15.28
CA TYR A 86 -7.25 -9.52 -14.89
C TYR A 86 -8.18 -8.74 -15.82
N PRO A 87 -9.37 -9.29 -16.19
CA PRO A 87 -10.27 -8.62 -17.15
C PRO A 87 -10.74 -7.25 -16.73
N ASP A 88 -10.83 -6.98 -15.43
CA ASP A 88 -11.26 -5.71 -14.84
C ASP A 88 -10.09 -4.79 -14.42
N ASN A 89 -8.86 -5.17 -14.73
CA ASN A 89 -7.67 -4.38 -14.44
C ASN A 89 -6.93 -3.97 -15.73
N PRO A 90 -7.37 -2.92 -16.43
CA PRO A 90 -6.78 -2.51 -17.70
C PRO A 90 -5.30 -2.08 -17.59
N GLN A 91 -4.87 -1.64 -16.41
CA GLN A 91 -3.47 -1.28 -16.15
C GLN A 91 -2.54 -2.49 -16.11
N ASN A 92 -3.05 -3.70 -15.81
CA ASN A 92 -2.32 -4.97 -15.75
C ASN A 92 -1.17 -5.03 -14.72
N TYR A 93 -1.04 -4.08 -13.84
CA TYR A 93 -0.09 -4.12 -12.72
C TYR A 93 -0.60 -3.33 -11.51
N GLN A 94 -0.10 -3.71 -10.36
CA GLN A 94 -0.25 -2.96 -9.11
C GLN A 94 1.07 -2.25 -8.79
N ILE A 95 0.99 -0.98 -8.43
CA ILE A 95 2.15 -0.27 -7.90
C ILE A 95 2.31 -0.66 -6.44
N SER A 96 3.50 -1.10 -6.07
CA SER A 96 3.81 -1.61 -4.74
C SER A 96 5.19 -1.14 -4.28
N GLN A 97 5.58 -1.49 -3.06
CA GLN A 97 6.92 -1.28 -2.53
C GLN A 97 7.39 -2.55 -1.83
N LEU A 98 8.28 -3.32 -2.44
CA LEU A 98 8.82 -4.54 -1.86
C LEU A 98 10.20 -4.33 -1.25
N TYR A 99 11.10 -3.65 -1.97
CA TYR A 99 12.52 -3.60 -1.61
C TYR A 99 12.91 -2.37 -0.80
N VAL A 100 12.35 -1.23 -1.12
CA VAL A 100 12.66 0.05 -0.45
C VAL A 100 11.36 0.79 -0.15
N PRO A 101 10.57 0.31 0.81
CA PRO A 101 9.31 0.93 1.19
C PRO A 101 9.51 2.29 1.87
N ILE A 102 8.46 3.09 1.98
CA ILE A 102 8.47 4.34 2.73
C ILE A 102 8.79 4.08 4.21
N CYS A 103 8.18 3.05 4.79
CA CYS A 103 8.32 2.68 6.20
C CYS A 103 8.75 1.22 6.33
N HIS A 104 9.55 0.92 7.35
CA HIS A 104 10.04 -0.43 7.63
C HIS A 104 10.23 -0.68 9.13
N ASP A 105 10.35 -1.95 9.52
CA ASP A 105 10.68 -2.41 10.88
C ASP A 105 9.82 -1.78 11.99
N GLY A 106 8.55 -1.51 11.70
CA GLY A 106 7.61 -0.98 12.66
C GLY A 106 7.26 -1.98 13.77
N TRP A 107 6.80 -1.45 14.91
CA TRP A 107 6.36 -2.26 16.02
C TRP A 107 5.29 -1.57 16.85
N LEU A 108 4.47 -2.35 17.52
CA LEU A 108 3.45 -1.88 18.45
C LEU A 108 3.52 -2.67 19.75
N MET A 109 3.18 -2.02 20.84
CA MET A 109 2.93 -2.73 22.09
C MET A 109 1.49 -3.25 22.09
N VAL A 110 1.33 -4.53 22.35
CA VAL A 110 0.03 -5.19 22.40
C VAL A 110 -0.17 -5.76 23.80
N ASP A 111 -1.27 -5.39 24.45
CA ASP A 111 -1.66 -5.98 25.72
C ASP A 111 -2.23 -7.38 25.48
N THR A 112 -1.64 -8.35 26.16
CA THR A 112 -2.08 -9.74 26.09
C THR A 112 -2.44 -10.27 27.48
N SER A 113 -3.12 -11.41 27.55
CA SER A 113 -3.47 -12.07 28.82
C SER A 113 -2.27 -12.45 29.70
N VAL A 114 -1.07 -12.48 29.11
CA VAL A 114 0.20 -12.79 29.81
C VAL A 114 1.11 -11.57 29.97
N GLY A 115 0.60 -10.38 29.71
CA GLY A 115 1.32 -9.09 29.79
C GLY A 115 1.59 -8.46 28.42
N PRO A 116 2.14 -7.24 28.40
CA PRO A 116 2.41 -6.53 27.16
C PRO A 116 3.52 -7.22 26.35
N LYS A 117 3.33 -7.27 25.03
CA LYS A 117 4.31 -7.78 24.05
C LYS A 117 4.56 -6.75 22.97
N LYS A 118 5.81 -6.73 22.48
CA LYS A 118 6.23 -5.98 21.31
C LYS A 118 6.05 -6.84 20.06
#